data_3dad3863757dc4ad2f6c2a90d82eee23
#
_entry.id   3dad3863757dc4ad2f6c2a90d82eee23
#
_cell.length_a   1.000
_cell.length_b   1.000
_cell.length_c   1.000
_cell.angle_alpha   90.00
_cell.angle_beta   90.00
_cell.angle_gamma   90.00
#
_symmetry.space_group_name_H-M   'P 1'
#
loop_
_entity.id
_entity.type
_entity.pdbx_description
1 polymer ?
#
loop_
_entity_poly.entity_id
_entity_poly.type
_entity_poly.pdbx_seq_one_letter_code
_entity_poly.pdbx_strand_id
1 'polypeptide(L)'
;FYSNIPGHMEPISVLFFGHGGHLLWVNYWMWAAVIMAFSCLAILIPPKLRTHPTLMPIALIMLVAASWIDKGLGLLVGGFTPNMFETITPYMPTAKEIAVALGVYAVGALVLSLLWRIALGVKKEVNHLAD
;
A
#
# COMPACT_ATOMS: atom_id res chain seq x y z
N PHE A 1 -16.86 6.21 -8.82
CA PHE A 1 -17.69 5.91 -10.04
C PHE A 1 -19.18 6.19 -9.83
N TYR A 2 -19.72 6.07 -8.62
CA TYR A 2 -21.17 6.16 -8.38
C TYR A 2 -21.75 7.57 -8.54
N SER A 3 -20.99 8.60 -8.23
CA SER A 3 -21.48 9.99 -8.23
C SER A 3 -21.24 10.76 -9.53
N ASN A 4 -20.40 10.23 -10.42
CA ASN A 4 -20.03 10.84 -11.70
C ASN A 4 -19.78 12.37 -11.63
N ILE A 5 -19.20 12.83 -10.51
CA ILE A 5 -18.85 14.22 -10.29
C ILE A 5 -17.51 14.47 -10.98
N PRO A 6 -17.42 15.41 -11.96
CA PRO A 6 -16.20 15.64 -12.74
C PRO A 6 -14.97 15.88 -11.87
N GLY A 7 -15.08 16.65 -10.80
CA GLY A 7 -13.97 16.95 -9.88
C GLY A 7 -13.43 15.74 -9.11
N HIS A 8 -14.17 14.63 -9.00
CA HIS A 8 -13.70 13.40 -8.37
C HIS A 8 -13.21 12.36 -9.38
N MET A 9 -13.63 12.46 -10.64
CA MET A 9 -13.22 11.53 -11.69
C MET A 9 -11.87 11.91 -12.31
N GLU A 10 -11.57 13.19 -12.36
CA GLU A 10 -10.34 13.70 -13.00
C GLU A 10 -9.07 13.20 -12.32
N PRO A 11 -8.89 13.28 -10.98
CA PRO A 11 -7.71 12.72 -10.31
C PRO A 11 -7.53 11.22 -10.54
N ILE A 12 -8.63 10.45 -10.57
CA ILE A 12 -8.59 9.01 -10.81
C ILE A 12 -8.20 8.72 -12.26
N SER A 13 -8.75 9.45 -13.22
CA SER A 13 -8.40 9.27 -14.63
C SER A 13 -6.94 9.61 -14.90
N VAL A 14 -6.42 10.66 -14.29
CA VAL A 14 -5.00 11.03 -14.37
C VAL A 14 -4.11 9.96 -13.78
N LEU A 15 -4.51 9.36 -12.64
CA LEU A 15 -3.74 8.32 -11.97
C LEU A 15 -3.59 7.05 -12.82
N PHE A 16 -4.62 6.66 -13.57
CA PHE A 16 -4.61 5.44 -14.39
C PHE A 16 -4.22 5.66 -15.85
N PHE A 17 -4.63 6.78 -16.45
CA PHE A 17 -4.50 7.02 -17.88
C PHE A 17 -3.54 8.16 -18.24
N GLY A 18 -3.05 8.91 -17.24
CA GLY A 18 -2.20 10.06 -17.45
C GLY A 18 -2.97 11.33 -17.82
N HIS A 19 -2.23 12.38 -18.14
CA HIS A 19 -2.77 13.68 -18.53
C HIS A 19 -2.31 14.07 -19.93
N GLY A 20 -3.22 14.57 -20.77
CA GLY A 20 -2.90 15.04 -22.13
C GLY A 20 -2.31 13.98 -23.06
N GLY A 21 -2.61 12.69 -22.86
CA GLY A 21 -2.09 11.59 -23.67
C GLY A 21 -0.68 11.13 -23.30
N HIS A 22 -0.08 11.70 -22.26
CA HIS A 22 1.23 11.28 -21.74
C HIS A 22 1.06 10.52 -20.43
N LEU A 23 1.68 9.33 -20.34
CA LEU A 23 1.78 8.56 -19.11
C LEU A 23 2.85 9.21 -18.22
N LEU A 24 2.44 9.55 -17.00
CA LEU A 24 3.34 10.00 -15.95
C LEU A 24 4.00 8.79 -15.28
N TRP A 25 5.18 8.97 -14.67
CA TRP A 25 5.83 7.88 -13.92
C TRP A 25 4.92 7.27 -12.83
N VAL A 26 4.01 8.06 -12.27
CA VAL A 26 3.01 7.66 -11.28
C VAL A 26 2.06 6.58 -11.83
N ASN A 27 1.71 6.62 -13.10
CA ASN A 27 0.85 5.63 -13.75
C ASN A 27 1.48 4.24 -13.76
N TYR A 28 2.79 4.15 -13.99
CA TYR A 28 3.51 2.86 -13.95
C TYR A 28 3.48 2.24 -12.56
N TRP A 29 3.66 3.06 -11.51
CA TRP A 29 3.57 2.59 -10.13
C TRP A 29 2.16 2.14 -9.75
N MET A 30 1.14 2.87 -10.21
CA MET A 30 -0.24 2.49 -9.96
C MET A 30 -0.60 1.17 -10.63
N TRP A 31 -0.22 0.98 -11.88
CA TRP A 31 -0.42 -0.30 -12.57
C TRP A 31 0.39 -1.43 -11.92
N ALA A 32 1.61 -1.17 -11.47
CA ALA A 32 2.39 -2.15 -10.73
C ALA A 32 1.68 -2.57 -9.42
N ALA A 33 1.09 -1.62 -8.67
CA ALA A 33 0.32 -1.92 -7.48
C ALA A 33 -0.90 -2.80 -7.79
N VAL A 34 -1.64 -2.50 -8.86
CA VAL A 34 -2.80 -3.29 -9.31
C VAL A 34 -2.36 -4.72 -9.65
N ILE A 35 -1.30 -4.88 -10.44
CA ILE A 35 -0.77 -6.21 -10.82
C ILE A 35 -0.33 -6.99 -9.57
N MET A 36 0.38 -6.35 -8.63
CA MET A 36 0.78 -6.99 -7.37
C MET A 36 -0.43 -7.41 -6.52
N ALA A 37 -1.47 -6.57 -6.44
CA ALA A 37 -2.69 -6.89 -5.70
C ALA A 37 -3.41 -8.11 -6.31
N PHE A 38 -3.59 -8.15 -7.63
CA PHE A 38 -4.20 -9.30 -8.30
C PHE A 38 -3.33 -10.57 -8.19
N SER A 39 -2.02 -10.45 -8.29
CA SER A 39 -1.09 -11.57 -8.09
C SER A 39 -1.18 -12.12 -6.67
N CYS A 40 -1.27 -11.24 -5.67
CA CYS A 40 -1.48 -11.63 -4.29
C CYS A 40 -2.80 -12.39 -4.10
N LEU A 41 -3.91 -11.90 -4.68
CA LEU A 41 -5.19 -12.58 -4.65
C LEU A 41 -5.12 -13.96 -5.31
N ALA A 42 -4.45 -14.08 -6.46
CA ALA A 42 -4.27 -15.33 -7.16
C ALA A 42 -3.51 -16.38 -6.32
N ILE A 43 -2.58 -15.95 -5.46
CA ILE A 43 -1.86 -16.83 -4.52
C ILE A 43 -2.72 -17.17 -3.31
N LEU A 44 -3.48 -16.22 -2.77
CA LEU A 44 -4.23 -16.39 -1.51
C LEU A 44 -5.53 -17.16 -1.68
N ILE A 45 -6.19 -17.11 -2.84
CA ILE A 45 -7.46 -17.81 -3.10
C ILE A 45 -7.29 -19.33 -3.07
N PRO A 46 -6.32 -19.94 -3.77
CA PRO A 46 -6.18 -21.38 -3.75
C PRO A 46 -5.58 -21.89 -2.43
N PRO A 47 -6.23 -22.84 -1.72
CA PRO A 47 -5.74 -23.32 -0.43
C PRO A 47 -4.36 -23.98 -0.52
N LYS A 48 -4.03 -24.62 -1.64
CA LYS A 48 -2.72 -25.25 -1.87
C LYS A 48 -1.56 -24.25 -1.93
N LEU A 49 -1.77 -23.08 -2.54
CA LEU A 49 -0.76 -22.01 -2.64
C LEU A 49 -0.61 -21.25 -1.33
N ARG A 50 -1.72 -21.02 -0.64
CA ARG A 50 -1.74 -20.34 0.67
C ARG A 50 -0.99 -21.09 1.76
N THR A 51 -0.97 -22.43 1.74
CA THR A 51 -0.26 -23.24 2.73
C THR A 51 1.23 -23.43 2.41
N HIS A 52 1.69 -22.93 1.26
CA HIS A 52 3.09 -23.06 0.88
C HIS A 52 3.96 -22.10 1.71
N PRO A 53 5.01 -22.59 2.40
CA PRO A 53 5.77 -21.80 3.39
C PRO A 53 6.51 -20.60 2.78
N THR A 54 6.86 -20.65 1.50
CA THR A 54 7.57 -19.57 0.81
C THR A 54 6.62 -18.58 0.11
N LEU A 55 5.53 -19.09 -0.48
CA LEU A 55 4.59 -18.26 -1.25
C LEU A 55 3.75 -17.35 -0.35
N MET A 56 3.38 -17.83 0.83
CA MET A 56 2.59 -17.05 1.78
C MET A 56 3.28 -15.73 2.22
N PRO A 57 4.53 -15.74 2.72
CA PRO A 57 5.21 -14.50 3.09
C PRO A 57 5.46 -13.58 1.89
N ILE A 58 5.76 -14.12 0.70
CA ILE A 58 5.91 -13.31 -0.51
C ILE A 58 4.60 -12.62 -0.86
N ALA A 59 3.47 -13.32 -0.84
CA ALA A 59 2.16 -12.73 -1.09
C ALA A 59 1.83 -11.62 -0.10
N LEU A 60 2.16 -11.79 1.19
CA LEU A 60 1.95 -10.77 2.21
C LEU A 60 2.81 -9.52 1.97
N ILE A 61 4.08 -9.69 1.60
CA ILE A 61 4.97 -8.57 1.25
C ILE A 61 4.43 -7.83 0.03
N MET A 62 4.00 -8.55 -1.01
CA MET A 62 3.38 -7.97 -2.20
C MET A 62 2.09 -7.20 -1.85
N LEU A 63 1.25 -7.74 -0.97
CA LEU A 63 0.03 -7.08 -0.52
C LEU A 63 0.32 -5.76 0.20
N VAL A 64 1.29 -5.78 1.12
CA VAL A 64 1.71 -4.57 1.85
C VAL A 64 2.28 -3.54 0.87
N ALA A 65 3.15 -3.94 -0.06
CA ALA A 65 3.74 -3.05 -1.05
C ALA A 65 2.67 -2.46 -1.98
N ALA A 66 1.76 -3.28 -2.51
CA ALA A 66 0.65 -2.84 -3.36
C ALA A 66 -0.26 -1.86 -2.63
N SER A 67 -0.66 -2.18 -1.39
CA SER A 67 -1.50 -1.32 -0.57
C SER A 67 -0.82 0.01 -0.23
N TRP A 68 0.49 -0.02 0.03
CA TRP A 68 1.27 1.19 0.30
C TRP A 68 1.37 2.11 -0.91
N ILE A 69 1.62 1.56 -2.10
CA ILE A 69 1.65 2.32 -3.34
C ILE A 69 0.26 2.89 -3.64
N ASP A 70 -0.79 2.08 -3.58
CA ASP A 70 -2.17 2.51 -3.83
C ASP A 70 -2.59 3.64 -2.88
N LYS A 71 -2.39 3.47 -1.57
CA LYS A 71 -2.75 4.49 -0.58
C LYS A 71 -1.86 5.73 -0.65
N GLY A 72 -0.55 5.55 -0.86
CA GLY A 72 0.39 6.66 -1.01
C GLY A 72 0.08 7.51 -2.24
N LEU A 73 0.03 6.90 -3.42
CA LEU A 73 -0.24 7.61 -4.66
C LEU A 73 -1.69 8.09 -4.77
N GLY A 74 -2.66 7.28 -4.33
CA GLY A 74 -4.07 7.65 -4.31
C GLY A 74 -4.33 8.87 -3.42
N LEU A 75 -3.68 8.96 -2.26
CA LEU A 75 -3.79 10.11 -1.38
C LEU A 75 -3.09 11.35 -1.97
N LEU A 76 -1.88 11.20 -2.51
CA LEU A 76 -1.11 12.29 -3.10
C LEU A 76 -1.81 12.87 -4.33
N VAL A 77 -2.18 12.02 -5.28
CA VAL A 77 -2.84 12.47 -6.50
C VAL A 77 -4.27 12.92 -6.24
N GLY A 78 -5.04 12.17 -5.43
CA GLY A 78 -6.41 12.53 -5.10
C GLY A 78 -6.56 13.75 -4.19
N GLY A 79 -5.53 14.04 -3.35
CA GLY A 79 -5.57 15.17 -2.42
C GLY A 79 -4.91 16.44 -2.92
N PHE A 80 -3.97 16.35 -3.87
CA PHE A 80 -3.16 17.48 -4.34
C PHE A 80 -3.30 17.79 -5.83
N THR A 81 -4.10 17.03 -6.57
CA THR A 81 -4.41 17.31 -7.97
C THR A 81 -5.93 17.43 -8.21
N PRO A 82 -6.38 18.42 -8.97
CA PRO A 82 -5.64 19.61 -9.42
C PRO A 82 -5.24 20.52 -8.25
N ASN A 83 -4.10 21.21 -8.37
CA ASN A 83 -3.75 22.24 -7.39
C ASN A 83 -4.65 23.48 -7.56
N MET A 84 -4.50 24.50 -6.68
CA MET A 84 -5.28 25.74 -6.74
C MET A 84 -5.21 26.46 -8.10
N PHE A 85 -4.26 26.10 -8.97
CA PHE A 85 -4.05 26.68 -10.31
C PHE A 85 -4.50 25.75 -11.44
N GLU A 86 -5.25 24.69 -11.14
CA GLU A 86 -5.69 23.65 -12.10
C GLU A 86 -4.55 22.99 -12.89
N THR A 87 -3.32 23.06 -12.34
CA THR A 87 -2.13 22.47 -12.97
C THR A 87 -1.76 21.16 -12.28
N ILE A 88 -1.42 20.14 -13.09
CA ILE A 88 -0.94 18.85 -12.61
C ILE A 88 0.59 18.93 -12.54
N THR A 89 1.11 19.07 -11.33
CA THR A 89 2.55 19.05 -11.10
C THR A 89 3.00 17.63 -10.74
N PRO A 90 4.03 17.09 -11.41
CA PRO A 90 4.58 15.80 -11.03
C PRO A 90 5.21 15.91 -9.64
N TYR A 91 4.64 15.15 -8.68
CA TYR A 91 5.20 15.08 -7.34
C TYR A 91 6.37 14.09 -7.31
N MET A 92 7.50 14.52 -6.77
CA MET A 92 8.62 13.65 -6.44
C MET A 92 8.93 13.80 -4.94
N PRO A 93 8.92 12.70 -4.16
CA PRO A 93 9.18 12.77 -2.73
C PRO A 93 10.60 13.24 -2.47
N THR A 94 10.74 14.18 -1.55
CA THR A 94 12.04 14.69 -1.10
C THR A 94 12.71 13.68 -0.15
N ALA A 95 14.03 13.73 -0.02
CA ALA A 95 14.78 12.89 0.90
C ALA A 95 14.30 13.02 2.36
N LYS A 96 13.83 14.22 2.74
CA LYS A 96 13.28 14.47 4.09
C LYS A 96 11.96 13.75 4.30
N GLU A 97 11.08 13.71 3.33
CA GLU A 97 9.80 13.00 3.39
C GLU A 97 10.00 11.49 3.48
N ILE A 98 10.96 10.96 2.71
CA ILE A 98 11.34 9.54 2.80
C ILE A 98 11.88 9.21 4.20
N ALA A 99 12.73 10.06 4.78
CA ALA A 99 13.27 9.86 6.12
C ALA A 99 12.16 9.86 7.20
N VAL A 100 11.19 10.78 7.09
CA VAL A 100 10.03 10.83 7.99
C VAL A 100 9.19 9.56 7.85
N ALA A 101 8.91 9.12 6.63
CA ALA A 101 8.16 7.90 6.38
C ALA A 101 8.86 6.67 6.99
N LEU A 102 10.17 6.53 6.79
CA LEU A 102 10.97 5.46 7.41
C LEU A 102 10.93 5.52 8.93
N GLY A 103 10.97 6.72 9.52
CA GLY A 103 10.83 6.92 10.97
C GLY A 103 9.48 6.40 11.50
N VAL A 104 8.39 6.71 10.82
CA VAL A 104 7.04 6.22 11.17
C VAL A 104 6.97 4.70 11.08
N TYR A 105 7.53 4.10 10.02
CA TYR A 105 7.58 2.64 9.89
C TYR A 105 8.43 1.99 10.99
N ALA A 106 9.56 2.60 11.37
CA ALA A 106 10.40 2.09 12.46
C ALA A 106 9.66 2.08 13.79
N VAL A 107 8.90 3.14 14.11
CA VAL A 107 8.06 3.19 15.30
C VAL A 107 6.96 2.12 15.24
N GLY A 108 6.29 1.96 14.11
CA GLY A 108 5.29 0.90 13.91
C GLY A 108 5.86 -0.51 14.12
N ALA A 109 7.04 -0.78 13.57
CA ALA A 109 7.74 -2.06 13.75
C ALA A 109 8.14 -2.29 15.22
N LEU A 110 8.56 -1.25 15.92
CA LEU A 110 8.88 -1.32 17.36
C LEU A 110 7.63 -1.69 18.17
N VAL A 111 6.52 -0.99 17.96
CA VAL A 111 5.25 -1.29 18.64
C VAL A 111 4.81 -2.73 18.35
N LEU A 112 4.86 -3.15 17.08
CA LEU A 112 4.49 -4.51 16.67
C LEU A 112 5.38 -5.55 17.35
N SER A 113 6.69 -5.32 17.43
CA SER A 113 7.64 -6.24 18.07
C SER A 113 7.40 -6.37 19.58
N LEU A 114 7.05 -5.28 20.25
CA LEU A 114 6.67 -5.30 21.65
C LEU A 114 5.37 -6.08 21.89
N LEU A 115 4.34 -5.81 21.12
CA LEU A 115 3.07 -6.53 21.19
C LEU A 115 3.24 -8.02 20.90
N TRP A 116 4.06 -8.38 19.92
CA TRP A 116 4.39 -9.76 19.61
C TRP A 116 5.07 -10.46 20.77
N ARG A 117 6.05 -9.82 21.43
CA ARG A 117 6.70 -10.36 22.63
C ARG A 117 5.73 -10.59 23.79
N ILE A 118 4.83 -9.64 24.02
CA ILE A 118 3.80 -9.77 25.06
C ILE A 118 2.88 -10.95 24.73
N ALA A 119 2.39 -11.04 23.48
CA ALA A 119 1.51 -12.13 23.06
C ALA A 119 2.16 -13.52 23.21
N LEU A 120 3.45 -13.64 22.86
CA LEU A 120 4.21 -14.89 23.07
C LEU A 120 4.38 -15.21 24.54
N GLY A 121 4.63 -14.21 25.40
CA GLY A 121 4.72 -14.38 26.86
C GLY A 121 3.42 -14.92 27.45
N VAL A 122 2.31 -14.28 27.14
CA VAL A 122 0.98 -14.72 27.60
C VAL A 122 0.65 -16.13 27.10
N LYS A 123 0.91 -16.44 25.83
CA LYS A 123 0.66 -17.78 25.28
C LYS A 123 1.47 -18.85 26.00
N LYS A 124 2.71 -18.57 26.36
CA LYS A 124 3.58 -19.50 27.07
C LYS A 124 3.08 -19.77 28.50
N GLU A 125 2.62 -18.73 29.19
CA GLU A 125 2.06 -18.83 30.53
C GLU A 125 0.75 -19.64 30.54
N VAL A 126 -0.15 -19.36 29.59
CA VAL A 126 -1.42 -20.09 29.46
C VAL A 126 -1.19 -21.58 29.18
N ASN A 127 -0.24 -21.92 28.33
CA ASN A 127 0.09 -23.34 28.06
C ASN A 127 0.67 -24.03 29.31
N HIS A 128 1.48 -23.34 30.12
CA HIS A 128 2.05 -23.89 31.34
C HIS A 128 1.00 -24.10 32.46
N LEU A 129 -0.10 -23.38 32.43
CA LEU A 129 -1.21 -23.56 33.38
C LEU A 129 -2.22 -24.65 32.92
N ALA A 130 -2.11 -25.08 31.67
CA ALA A 130 -3.00 -26.10 31.09
C ALA A 130 -2.41 -27.54 31.16
N ASP A 131 -1.12 -27.68 31.45
CA ASP A 131 -0.41 -28.95 31.72
C ASP A 131 -0.35 -29.22 33.25
#